data_d4c10efd00dd343d11ffe00064f40424
#
_entry.id   d4c10efd00dd343d11ffe00064f40424
#
_cell.length_a   1.000
_cell.length_b   1.000
_cell.length_c   1.000
_cell.angle_alpha   90.00
_cell.angle_beta   90.00
_cell.angle_gamma   90.00
#
_symmetry.space_group_name_H-M   'P 1'
#
loop_
_entity.id
_entity.type
_entity.pdbx_description
1 polymer ?
#
loop_
_entity_poly.entity_id
_entity_poly.type
_entity_poly.pdbx_seq_one_letter_code
_entity_poly.pdbx_strand_id
1 'polypeptide(L)'
;EINNFILDKKGEQILTGVAVGDRISNGKVKILKDIHDSDDFNEGDILVTEMTTPDWEPIMKIASGIVTDKGGRTCHAAIVARELGLNAVVGCGNATKILEGDMGVTLSCAEGETGIIYKDLLPFHIDKLSVSKDMKLPVKLMLNVGNPESAFENSLIPNSGVGLARLEFIVSNYIKIHPLALYHYPNVREDIREQIYKVIGNYDSGKWYYIKRLAKGIAKIASAFYPSD
;
A
#
# COMPACT_ATOMS: atom_id res chain seq x y z
N GLU A 1 -5.35 -11.70 -14.06
CA GLU A 1 -5.78 -10.54 -14.86
C GLU A 1 -5.04 -9.29 -14.38
N ILE A 2 -4.52 -8.53 -15.31
CA ILE A 2 -3.93 -7.21 -15.03
C ILE A 2 -4.94 -6.19 -15.53
N ASN A 3 -5.39 -5.32 -14.64
CA ASN A 3 -6.30 -4.24 -14.99
C ASN A 3 -5.47 -3.00 -15.39
N ASN A 4 -5.63 -2.55 -16.61
CA ASN A 4 -5.01 -1.32 -17.10
C ASN A 4 -6.09 -0.24 -17.22
N PHE A 5 -5.99 0.81 -16.40
CA PHE A 5 -6.94 1.91 -16.38
C PHE A 5 -6.54 2.97 -17.42
N ILE A 6 -7.46 3.33 -18.29
CA ILE A 6 -7.22 4.25 -19.40
C ILE A 6 -8.29 5.33 -19.42
N LEU A 7 -7.87 6.61 -19.38
CA LEU A 7 -8.78 7.73 -19.59
C LEU A 7 -9.25 7.76 -21.04
N ASP A 8 -10.58 7.83 -21.26
CA ASP A 8 -11.16 7.95 -22.59
C ASP A 8 -10.94 9.34 -23.19
N LYS A 9 -10.80 10.34 -22.33
CA LYS A 9 -10.57 11.73 -22.70
C LYS A 9 -9.71 12.42 -21.65
N LYS A 10 -8.69 13.14 -22.09
CA LYS A 10 -7.91 14.02 -21.20
C LYS A 10 -8.74 15.24 -20.80
N GLY A 11 -8.79 15.54 -19.51
CA GLY A 11 -9.43 16.71 -18.95
C GLY A 11 -8.46 17.85 -18.63
N GLU A 12 -8.99 18.90 -18.06
CA GLU A 12 -8.21 20.00 -17.49
C GLU A 12 -7.48 19.50 -16.24
N GLN A 13 -6.16 19.57 -16.25
CA GLN A 13 -5.33 19.21 -15.11
C GLN A 13 -5.34 20.35 -14.09
N ILE A 14 -5.75 20.05 -12.85
CA ILE A 14 -5.78 21.03 -11.74
C ILE A 14 -4.50 20.96 -10.92
N LEU A 15 -4.09 19.75 -10.52
CA LEU A 15 -2.99 19.50 -9.61
C LEU A 15 -2.23 18.24 -9.97
N THR A 16 -1.01 18.15 -9.46
CA THR A 16 -0.18 16.96 -9.51
C THR A 16 0.42 16.64 -8.16
N GLY A 17 0.80 15.40 -7.97
CA GLY A 17 1.53 14.91 -6.82
C GLY A 17 2.21 13.58 -7.12
N VAL A 18 2.63 12.89 -6.09
CA VAL A 18 3.20 11.54 -6.23
C VAL A 18 2.07 10.53 -6.32
N ALA A 19 2.06 9.73 -7.40
CA ALA A 19 1.09 8.65 -7.58
C ALA A 19 1.30 7.52 -6.57
N VAL A 20 0.20 7.03 -6.00
CA VAL A 20 0.13 5.83 -5.18
C VAL A 20 -0.99 4.96 -5.73
N GLY A 21 -0.64 3.77 -6.18
CA GLY A 21 -1.50 2.91 -6.97
C GLY A 21 -1.32 3.12 -8.47
N ASP A 22 -2.16 2.49 -9.25
CA ASP A 22 -2.12 2.43 -10.72
C ASP A 22 -3.50 2.58 -11.36
N ARG A 23 -4.47 3.08 -10.58
CA ARG A 23 -5.88 3.16 -10.97
C ARG A 23 -6.29 4.58 -11.33
N ILE A 24 -7.50 4.68 -11.87
CA ILE A 24 -8.24 5.93 -12.01
C ILE A 24 -9.47 5.84 -11.13
N SER A 25 -9.79 6.92 -10.43
CA SER A 25 -11.01 7.01 -9.62
C SER A 25 -11.67 8.37 -9.77
N ASN A 26 -12.98 8.37 -9.72
CA ASN A 26 -13.84 9.55 -9.76
C ASN A 26 -14.55 9.74 -8.43
N GLY A 27 -14.79 10.97 -8.05
CA GLY A 27 -15.58 11.26 -6.86
C GLY A 27 -15.75 12.76 -6.61
N LYS A 28 -16.55 13.09 -5.60
CA LYS A 28 -16.67 14.45 -5.11
C LYS A 28 -15.60 14.74 -4.08
N VAL A 29 -15.04 15.91 -4.15
CA VAL A 29 -14.04 16.39 -3.18
C VAL A 29 -14.70 16.62 -1.82
N LYS A 30 -14.13 16.01 -0.78
CA LYS A 30 -14.44 16.33 0.62
C LYS A 30 -13.16 16.75 1.33
N ILE A 31 -13.11 18.04 1.67
CA ILE A 31 -11.95 18.63 2.35
C ILE A 31 -12.17 18.51 3.84
N LEU A 32 -11.37 17.67 4.49
CA LEU A 32 -11.43 17.46 5.93
C LEU A 32 -10.15 17.99 6.59
N LYS A 33 -10.30 18.84 7.60
CA LYS A 33 -9.19 19.32 8.43
C LYS A 33 -8.93 18.42 9.63
N ASP A 34 -10.00 17.83 10.14
CA ASP A 34 -9.97 16.88 11.25
C ASP A 34 -10.88 15.69 10.94
N ILE A 35 -10.57 14.54 11.56
CA ILE A 35 -11.36 13.32 11.41
C ILE A 35 -12.80 13.50 11.94
N HIS A 36 -12.99 14.37 12.92
CA HIS A 36 -14.30 14.65 13.50
C HIS A 36 -15.23 15.46 12.58
N ASP A 37 -14.70 16.05 11.50
CA ASP A 37 -15.49 16.78 10.50
C ASP A 37 -16.09 15.84 9.44
N SER A 38 -16.13 14.53 9.67
CA SER A 38 -16.45 13.50 8.68
C SER A 38 -17.94 13.17 8.49
N ASP A 39 -18.83 13.82 9.20
CA ASP A 39 -20.28 13.51 9.19
C ASP A 39 -20.89 13.53 7.78
N ASP A 40 -20.39 14.39 6.88
CA ASP A 40 -20.85 14.54 5.49
C ASP A 40 -20.00 13.75 4.47
N PHE A 41 -19.10 12.87 4.93
CA PHE A 41 -18.27 12.06 4.05
C PHE A 41 -19.00 10.78 3.64
N ASN A 42 -19.20 10.59 2.34
CA ASN A 42 -19.93 9.44 1.81
C ASN A 42 -19.01 8.45 1.09
N GLU A 43 -19.49 7.22 0.96
CA GLU A 43 -18.79 6.22 0.15
C GLU A 43 -18.64 6.69 -1.29
N GLY A 44 -17.41 6.60 -1.80
CA GLY A 44 -17.08 7.07 -3.16
C GLY A 44 -16.60 8.51 -3.23
N ASP A 45 -16.60 9.26 -2.14
CA ASP A 45 -16.00 10.60 -2.10
C ASP A 45 -14.48 10.53 -2.15
N ILE A 46 -13.87 11.65 -2.57
CA ILE A 46 -12.41 11.82 -2.57
C ILE A 46 -12.00 12.61 -1.33
N LEU A 47 -11.25 11.95 -0.47
CA LEU A 47 -10.69 12.57 0.72
C LEU A 47 -9.57 13.53 0.36
N VAL A 48 -9.72 14.80 0.73
CA VAL A 48 -8.69 15.84 0.58
C VAL A 48 -8.34 16.38 1.95
N THR A 49 -7.07 16.29 2.33
CA THR A 49 -6.58 16.74 3.63
C THR A 49 -5.11 17.18 3.58
N GLU A 50 -4.64 17.87 4.61
CA GLU A 50 -3.24 18.24 4.68
C GLU A 50 -2.33 17.01 4.82
N MET A 51 -2.67 16.11 5.72
CA MET A 51 -2.00 14.81 5.94
C MET A 51 -2.92 13.88 6.73
N THR A 52 -2.66 12.57 6.66
CA THR A 52 -3.43 11.58 7.44
C THR A 52 -2.61 11.00 8.59
N THR A 53 -3.32 10.57 9.61
CA THR A 53 -2.83 9.79 10.77
C THR A 53 -3.60 8.47 10.86
N PRO A 54 -3.22 7.51 11.71
CA PRO A 54 -3.91 6.22 11.80
C PRO A 54 -5.43 6.30 12.05
N ASP A 55 -5.88 7.34 12.72
CA ASP A 55 -7.31 7.54 13.04
C ASP A 55 -8.18 7.78 11.79
N TRP A 56 -7.56 8.12 10.65
CA TRP A 56 -8.26 8.36 9.38
C TRP A 56 -8.62 7.08 8.63
N GLU A 57 -8.13 5.92 9.05
CA GLU A 57 -8.33 4.64 8.35
C GLU A 57 -9.82 4.32 8.08
N PRO A 58 -10.78 4.57 8.99
CA PRO A 58 -12.19 4.32 8.71
C PRO A 58 -12.74 5.09 7.51
N ILE A 59 -12.38 6.38 7.38
CA ILE A 59 -12.80 7.21 6.23
C ILE A 59 -12.07 6.79 4.97
N MET A 60 -10.77 6.50 5.08
CA MET A 60 -9.99 6.05 3.93
C MET A 60 -10.56 4.77 3.30
N LYS A 61 -11.18 3.89 4.08
CA LYS A 61 -11.81 2.63 3.59
C LYS A 61 -13.02 2.85 2.68
N ILE A 62 -13.74 3.94 2.86
CA ILE A 62 -14.93 4.26 2.07
C ILE A 62 -14.67 5.30 0.98
N ALA A 63 -13.49 5.92 1.00
CA ALA A 63 -13.07 6.86 -0.02
C ALA A 63 -12.82 6.16 -1.37
N SER A 64 -13.14 6.82 -2.48
CA SER A 64 -12.74 6.37 -3.82
C SER A 64 -11.29 6.73 -4.14
N GLY A 65 -10.74 7.74 -3.46
CA GLY A 65 -9.36 8.18 -3.60
C GLY A 65 -8.95 9.16 -2.51
N ILE A 66 -7.66 9.40 -2.40
CA ILE A 66 -7.07 10.24 -1.35
C ILE A 66 -6.13 11.25 -1.97
N VAL A 67 -6.23 12.50 -1.53
CA VAL A 67 -5.34 13.59 -1.92
C VAL A 67 -4.77 14.23 -0.67
N THR A 68 -3.45 14.41 -0.61
CA THR A 68 -2.83 15.10 0.51
C THR A 68 -1.90 16.21 0.07
N ASP A 69 -1.88 17.32 0.83
CA ASP A 69 -0.94 18.42 0.60
C ASP A 69 0.49 17.98 0.89
N LYS A 70 0.67 17.26 1.98
CA LYS A 70 1.98 16.79 2.47
C LYS A 70 2.12 15.28 2.30
N GLY A 71 3.36 14.84 2.22
CA GLY A 71 3.71 13.44 2.19
C GLY A 71 4.45 13.04 0.93
N GLY A 72 4.82 11.79 0.89
CA GLY A 72 5.52 11.13 -0.20
C GLY A 72 5.22 9.63 -0.19
N ARG A 73 5.99 8.84 -0.93
CA ARG A 73 5.74 7.39 -1.14
C ARG A 73 5.68 6.55 0.14
N THR A 74 6.20 7.06 1.24
CA THR A 74 6.29 6.36 2.54
C THR A 74 5.46 7.03 3.63
N CYS A 75 4.64 8.04 3.31
CA CYS A 75 3.74 8.64 4.28
C CYS A 75 2.57 7.70 4.62
N HIS A 76 1.89 7.96 5.72
CA HIS A 76 0.76 7.16 6.20
C HIS A 76 -0.32 6.98 5.11
N ALA A 77 -0.75 8.07 4.45
CA ALA A 77 -1.72 8.00 3.36
C ALA A 77 -1.29 7.02 2.25
N ALA A 78 -0.02 7.07 1.85
CA ALA A 78 0.51 6.20 0.79
C ALA A 78 0.58 4.73 1.20
N ILE A 79 0.94 4.44 2.46
CA ILE A 79 1.01 3.07 2.97
C ILE A 79 -0.39 2.46 3.03
N VAL A 80 -1.33 3.15 3.67
CA VAL A 80 -2.70 2.66 3.83
C VAL A 80 -3.42 2.55 2.48
N ALA A 81 -3.24 3.53 1.57
CA ALA A 81 -3.83 3.44 0.23
C ALA A 81 -3.38 2.17 -0.53
N ARG A 82 -2.09 1.80 -0.45
CA ARG A 82 -1.60 0.54 -1.05
C ARG A 82 -2.22 -0.70 -0.40
N GLU A 83 -2.35 -0.71 0.93
CA GLU A 83 -2.95 -1.83 1.66
C GLU A 83 -4.43 -2.01 1.33
N LEU A 84 -5.14 -0.91 1.14
CA LEU A 84 -6.56 -0.92 0.78
C LEU A 84 -6.80 -1.05 -0.73
N GLY A 85 -5.76 -0.98 -1.56
CA GLY A 85 -5.88 -0.97 -3.03
C GLY A 85 -6.55 0.28 -3.57
N LEU A 86 -6.39 1.41 -2.90
CA LEU A 86 -6.94 2.71 -3.28
C LEU A 86 -5.93 3.55 -4.05
N ASN A 87 -6.44 4.49 -4.84
CA ASN A 87 -5.64 5.56 -5.41
C ASN A 87 -5.33 6.62 -4.37
N ALA A 88 -4.09 7.10 -4.36
CA ALA A 88 -3.79 8.34 -3.68
C ALA A 88 -2.82 9.21 -4.49
N VAL A 89 -3.02 10.52 -4.43
CA VAL A 89 -2.09 11.52 -4.94
C VAL A 89 -1.58 12.32 -3.75
N VAL A 90 -0.33 12.11 -3.38
CA VAL A 90 0.25 12.69 -2.16
C VAL A 90 1.29 13.74 -2.46
N GLY A 91 1.45 14.70 -1.54
CA GLY A 91 2.42 15.77 -1.72
C GLY A 91 2.04 16.80 -2.76
N CYS A 92 0.75 17.11 -2.91
CA CYS A 92 0.24 18.11 -3.87
C CYS A 92 0.55 19.55 -3.48
N GLY A 93 1.01 19.80 -2.25
CA GLY A 93 1.40 21.09 -1.73
C GLY A 93 0.25 21.95 -1.22
N ASN A 94 -0.81 22.10 -1.98
CA ASN A 94 -1.90 23.02 -1.68
C ASN A 94 -3.29 22.57 -2.18
N ALA A 95 -3.52 21.26 -2.26
CA ALA A 95 -4.78 20.69 -2.72
C ALA A 95 -5.97 21.17 -1.86
N THR A 96 -5.79 21.26 -0.54
CA THR A 96 -6.80 21.77 0.40
C THR A 96 -7.22 23.21 0.16
N LYS A 97 -6.44 23.99 -0.61
CA LYS A 97 -6.72 25.41 -0.94
C LYS A 97 -7.23 25.60 -2.37
N ILE A 98 -6.86 24.71 -3.29
CA ILE A 98 -7.19 24.82 -4.72
C ILE A 98 -8.46 24.07 -5.05
N LEU A 99 -8.65 22.89 -4.44
CA LEU A 99 -9.87 22.12 -4.65
C LEU A 99 -11.01 22.71 -3.85
N GLU A 100 -12.21 22.69 -4.43
CA GLU A 100 -13.42 23.17 -3.76
C GLU A 100 -14.25 21.98 -3.28
N GLY A 101 -14.93 22.14 -2.13
CA GLY A 101 -15.83 21.12 -1.60
C GLY A 101 -16.94 20.77 -2.58
N ASP A 102 -17.31 19.49 -2.63
CA ASP A 102 -18.31 18.92 -3.54
C ASP A 102 -18.00 19.01 -5.05
N MET A 103 -16.84 19.54 -5.43
CA MET A 103 -16.36 19.53 -6.80
C MET A 103 -16.13 18.09 -7.26
N GLY A 104 -16.62 17.73 -8.45
CA GLY A 104 -16.30 16.46 -9.10
C GLY A 104 -14.88 16.48 -9.66
N VAL A 105 -14.08 15.47 -9.32
CA VAL A 105 -12.72 15.35 -9.84
C VAL A 105 -12.40 13.90 -10.23
N THR A 106 -11.38 13.75 -11.07
CA THR A 106 -10.82 12.46 -11.45
C THR A 106 -9.37 12.40 -10.97
N LEU A 107 -9.04 11.39 -10.17
CA LEU A 107 -7.67 11.05 -9.78
C LEU A 107 -7.12 10.00 -10.74
N SER A 108 -6.03 10.31 -11.43
CA SER A 108 -5.30 9.34 -12.25
C SER A 108 -3.94 9.04 -11.63
N CYS A 109 -3.71 7.77 -11.29
CA CYS A 109 -2.42 7.21 -10.94
C CYS A 109 -1.91 6.23 -12.02
N ALA A 110 -2.63 6.12 -13.14
CA ALA A 110 -2.32 5.20 -14.22
C ALA A 110 -1.26 5.75 -15.21
N GLU A 111 -0.84 6.99 -15.06
CA GLU A 111 0.07 7.67 -15.99
C GLU A 111 1.55 7.65 -15.51
N GLY A 112 1.90 6.70 -14.66
CA GLY A 112 3.26 6.50 -14.14
C GLY A 112 3.45 7.04 -12.73
N GLU A 113 4.61 7.65 -12.44
CA GLU A 113 4.96 8.06 -11.07
C GLU A 113 4.28 9.35 -10.60
N THR A 114 3.72 10.11 -11.53
CA THR A 114 3.01 11.36 -11.25
C THR A 114 1.51 11.09 -11.19
N GLY A 115 0.91 11.34 -10.04
CA GLY A 115 -0.54 11.35 -9.89
C GLY A 115 -1.10 12.68 -10.37
N ILE A 116 -2.17 12.62 -11.13
CA ILE A 116 -2.81 13.80 -11.73
C ILE A 116 -4.25 13.91 -11.23
N ILE A 117 -4.64 15.12 -10.87
CA ILE A 117 -6.00 15.46 -10.51
C ILE A 117 -6.60 16.30 -11.64
N TYR A 118 -7.62 15.75 -12.27
CA TYR A 118 -8.37 16.41 -13.35
C TYR A 118 -9.68 16.98 -12.83
N LYS A 119 -10.09 18.10 -13.45
CA LYS A 119 -11.41 18.68 -13.26
C LYS A 119 -12.47 17.77 -13.87
N ASP A 120 -13.62 17.71 -13.24
CA ASP A 120 -14.79 16.93 -13.61
C ASP A 120 -14.59 15.40 -13.48
N LEU A 121 -15.69 14.69 -13.58
CA LEU A 121 -15.73 13.24 -13.59
C LEU A 121 -15.48 12.74 -15.01
N LEU A 122 -14.23 12.42 -15.32
CA LEU A 122 -13.85 11.97 -16.65
C LEU A 122 -14.21 10.49 -16.85
N PRO A 123 -14.68 10.12 -18.06
CA PRO A 123 -14.89 8.73 -18.39
C PRO A 123 -13.55 8.01 -18.54
N PHE A 124 -13.49 6.79 -18.05
CA PHE A 124 -12.36 5.86 -18.22
C PHE A 124 -12.86 4.44 -18.37
N HIS A 125 -12.05 3.59 -18.96
CA HIS A 125 -12.31 2.17 -19.06
C HIS A 125 -11.17 1.35 -18.50
N ILE A 126 -11.42 0.06 -18.29
CA ILE A 126 -10.45 -0.88 -17.75
C ILE A 126 -10.18 -1.93 -18.82
N ASP A 127 -8.98 -1.92 -19.38
CA ASP A 127 -8.48 -2.99 -20.22
C ASP A 127 -7.97 -4.13 -19.36
N LYS A 128 -8.61 -5.29 -19.50
CA LYS A 128 -8.19 -6.50 -18.80
C LYS A 128 -7.23 -7.28 -19.68
N LEU A 129 -5.97 -7.29 -19.29
CA LEU A 129 -4.96 -8.12 -19.89
C LEU A 129 -4.94 -9.50 -19.19
N SER A 130 -5.37 -10.53 -19.91
CA SER A 130 -5.18 -11.90 -19.44
C SER A 130 -3.81 -12.39 -19.90
N VAL A 131 -2.89 -12.59 -18.98
CA VAL A 131 -1.58 -13.19 -19.27
C VAL A 131 -1.75 -14.71 -19.18
N SER A 132 -1.51 -15.43 -20.27
CA SER A 132 -1.52 -16.89 -20.28
C SER A 132 -0.37 -17.41 -19.40
N LYS A 133 -0.68 -18.37 -18.50
CA LYS A 133 0.35 -19.09 -17.74
C LYS A 133 1.27 -19.95 -18.62
N ASP A 134 0.84 -20.25 -19.83
CA ASP A 134 1.58 -21.11 -20.75
C ASP A 134 2.59 -20.35 -21.64
N MET A 135 2.83 -19.07 -21.35
CA MET A 135 3.81 -18.28 -22.10
C MET A 135 5.23 -18.81 -21.84
N LYS A 136 5.82 -19.44 -22.84
CA LYS A 136 7.23 -19.89 -22.79
C LYS A 136 8.13 -18.70 -23.08
N LEU A 137 8.75 -18.16 -22.06
CA LEU A 137 9.76 -17.12 -22.18
C LEU A 137 11.16 -17.76 -22.32
N PRO A 138 12.08 -17.13 -23.04
CA PRO A 138 13.47 -17.60 -23.18
C PRO A 138 14.27 -17.45 -21.86
N VAL A 139 13.71 -16.77 -20.88
CA VAL A 139 14.29 -16.53 -19.56
C VAL A 139 13.26 -16.82 -18.46
N LYS A 140 13.73 -17.21 -17.27
CA LYS A 140 12.86 -17.35 -16.10
C LYS A 140 12.45 -15.96 -15.59
N LEU A 141 11.15 -15.72 -15.48
CA LEU A 141 10.60 -14.52 -14.84
C LEU A 141 10.34 -14.85 -13.36
N MET A 142 11.15 -14.30 -12.47
CA MET A 142 11.07 -14.59 -11.05
C MET A 142 10.65 -13.35 -10.25
N LEU A 143 9.92 -13.55 -9.16
CA LEU A 143 9.40 -12.45 -8.33
C LEU A 143 10.32 -12.15 -7.14
N ASN A 144 10.41 -10.86 -6.78
CA ASN A 144 10.99 -10.44 -5.50
C ASN A 144 9.88 -10.42 -4.46
N VAL A 145 9.98 -11.23 -3.43
CA VAL A 145 8.96 -11.37 -2.37
C VAL A 145 9.55 -10.95 -1.03
N GLY A 146 8.90 -10.02 -0.35
CA GLY A 146 9.32 -9.54 0.97
C GLY A 146 8.28 -9.76 2.06
N ASN A 147 7.00 -9.85 1.69
CA ASN A 147 5.92 -10.04 2.65
C ASN A 147 5.33 -11.47 2.58
N PRO A 148 5.48 -12.28 3.64
CA PRO A 148 4.89 -13.62 3.68
C PRO A 148 3.36 -13.64 3.58
N GLU A 149 2.67 -12.57 4.00
CA GLU A 149 1.21 -12.53 3.98
C GLU A 149 0.67 -12.36 2.55
N SER A 150 1.36 -11.64 1.68
CA SER A 150 0.98 -11.46 0.27
C SER A 150 1.59 -12.51 -0.67
N ALA A 151 2.36 -13.46 -0.15
CA ALA A 151 3.07 -14.45 -0.97
C ALA A 151 2.13 -15.28 -1.84
N PHE A 152 0.98 -15.69 -1.31
CA PHE A 152 -0.01 -16.47 -2.05
C PHE A 152 -0.61 -15.70 -3.23
N GLU A 153 -1.01 -14.44 -3.02
CA GLU A 153 -1.53 -13.59 -4.09
C GLU A 153 -0.47 -13.36 -5.17
N ASN A 154 0.78 -13.08 -4.76
CA ASN A 154 1.90 -12.90 -5.67
C ASN A 154 2.18 -14.17 -6.51
N SER A 155 1.99 -15.37 -5.94
CA SER A 155 2.20 -16.63 -6.66
C SER A 155 1.20 -16.87 -7.80
N LEU A 156 0.05 -16.18 -7.78
CA LEU A 156 -0.96 -16.26 -8.84
C LEU A 156 -0.57 -15.49 -10.11
N ILE A 157 0.37 -14.57 -10.01
CA ILE A 157 0.95 -13.86 -11.16
C ILE A 157 1.82 -14.88 -11.94
N PRO A 158 1.77 -14.91 -13.29
CA PRO A 158 2.64 -15.80 -14.06
C PRO A 158 4.11 -15.59 -13.72
N ASN A 159 4.77 -16.60 -13.20
CA ASN A 159 6.16 -16.54 -12.74
C ASN A 159 6.80 -17.94 -12.77
N SER A 160 8.14 -17.96 -12.62
CA SER A 160 8.94 -19.17 -12.51
C SER A 160 9.46 -19.41 -11.09
N GLY A 161 8.92 -18.69 -10.10
CA GLY A 161 9.29 -18.82 -8.70
C GLY A 161 9.80 -17.52 -8.06
N VAL A 162 10.47 -17.65 -6.91
CA VAL A 162 11.02 -16.54 -6.13
C VAL A 162 12.47 -16.31 -6.48
N GLY A 163 12.77 -15.17 -7.10
CA GLY A 163 14.15 -14.76 -7.42
C GLY A 163 14.90 -14.19 -6.22
N LEU A 164 14.18 -13.48 -5.35
CA LEU A 164 14.74 -12.89 -4.14
C LEU A 164 13.69 -12.82 -3.03
N ALA A 165 13.96 -13.43 -1.90
CA ALA A 165 13.21 -13.20 -0.67
C ALA A 165 13.91 -12.10 0.15
N ARG A 166 13.25 -10.95 0.29
CA ARG A 166 13.79 -9.79 1.03
C ARG A 166 13.61 -9.98 2.53
N LEU A 167 14.62 -10.53 3.19
CA LEU A 167 14.57 -10.85 4.62
C LEU A 167 14.38 -9.64 5.50
N GLU A 168 14.90 -8.47 5.12
CA GLU A 168 14.73 -7.22 5.84
C GLU A 168 13.25 -6.81 5.99
N PHE A 169 12.41 -7.10 4.97
CA PHE A 169 10.97 -6.87 5.06
C PHE A 169 10.26 -7.91 5.94
N ILE A 170 10.74 -9.15 5.96
CA ILE A 170 10.23 -10.17 6.90
C ILE A 170 10.54 -9.73 8.33
N VAL A 171 11.74 -9.20 8.56
CA VAL A 171 12.14 -8.71 9.88
C VAL A 171 11.27 -7.51 10.31
N SER A 172 11.14 -6.50 9.47
CA SER A 172 10.41 -5.26 9.82
C SER A 172 8.90 -5.46 9.91
N ASN A 173 8.29 -6.22 8.99
CA ASN A 173 6.83 -6.31 8.91
C ASN A 173 6.25 -7.54 9.62
N TYR A 174 7.00 -8.65 9.70
CA TYR A 174 6.50 -9.90 10.26
C TYR A 174 7.07 -10.21 11.65
N ILE A 175 8.37 -9.98 11.90
CA ILE A 175 8.98 -10.15 13.21
C ILE A 175 8.76 -8.92 14.10
N LYS A 176 8.89 -7.71 13.51
CA LYS A 176 8.60 -6.40 14.13
C LYS A 176 9.50 -6.01 15.31
N ILE A 177 10.60 -6.71 15.51
CA ILE A 177 11.58 -6.41 16.56
C ILE A 177 12.98 -6.50 15.94
N HIS A 178 13.83 -5.54 16.28
CA HIS A 178 15.21 -5.52 15.79
C HIS A 178 15.98 -6.78 16.23
N PRO A 179 16.71 -7.46 15.34
CA PRO A 179 17.37 -8.72 15.64
C PRO A 179 18.33 -8.65 16.83
N LEU A 180 19.12 -7.57 16.96
CA LEU A 180 20.02 -7.40 18.09
C LEU A 180 19.28 -7.22 19.42
N ALA A 181 18.10 -6.59 19.42
CA ALA A 181 17.30 -6.48 20.63
C ALA A 181 16.82 -7.87 21.11
N LEU A 182 16.38 -8.71 20.19
CA LEU A 182 16.01 -10.11 20.47
C LEU A 182 17.23 -10.96 20.89
N TYR A 183 18.40 -10.70 20.29
CA TYR A 183 19.62 -11.43 20.61
C TYR A 183 20.09 -11.16 22.04
N HIS A 184 20.02 -9.90 22.50
CA HIS A 184 20.41 -9.49 23.84
C HIS A 184 19.32 -9.66 24.91
N TYR A 185 18.08 -9.94 24.50
CA TYR A 185 16.99 -10.18 25.45
C TYR A 185 17.29 -11.37 26.39
N PRO A 186 17.08 -11.26 27.73
CA PRO A 186 16.42 -10.15 28.45
C PRO A 186 17.35 -8.99 28.88
N ASN A 187 18.64 -9.04 28.54
CA ASN A 187 19.67 -8.06 28.95
C ASN A 187 19.62 -6.79 28.11
N VAL A 188 18.47 -6.15 28.04
CA VAL A 188 18.21 -4.87 27.39
C VAL A 188 17.62 -3.90 28.42
N ARG A 189 17.56 -2.60 28.05
CA ARG A 189 16.94 -1.59 28.90
C ARG A 189 15.49 -1.98 29.27
N GLU A 190 15.05 -1.66 30.48
CA GLU A 190 13.80 -2.17 31.07
C GLU A 190 12.56 -1.85 30.24
N ASP A 191 12.46 -0.61 29.76
CA ASP A 191 11.36 -0.17 28.89
C ASP A 191 11.28 -0.98 27.57
N ILE A 192 12.44 -1.30 26.99
CA ILE A 192 12.55 -2.15 25.79
C ILE A 192 12.21 -3.61 26.13
N ARG A 193 12.66 -4.08 27.29
CA ARG A 193 12.38 -5.45 27.75
C ARG A 193 10.90 -5.73 27.87
N GLU A 194 10.14 -4.78 28.46
CA GLU A 194 8.70 -4.90 28.58
C GLU A 194 7.97 -4.88 27.22
N GLN A 195 8.41 -4.02 26.29
CA GLN A 195 7.88 -4.00 24.93
C GLN A 195 8.13 -5.31 24.20
N ILE A 196 9.37 -5.84 24.28
CA ILE A 196 9.71 -7.12 23.68
C ILE A 196 8.86 -8.23 24.30
N TYR A 197 8.74 -8.29 25.63
CA TYR A 197 7.97 -9.32 26.32
C TYR A 197 6.51 -9.38 25.83
N LYS A 198 5.87 -8.23 25.64
CA LYS A 198 4.49 -8.16 25.09
C LYS A 198 4.36 -8.80 23.70
N VAL A 199 5.42 -8.75 22.90
CA VAL A 199 5.41 -9.27 21.52
C VAL A 199 5.82 -10.74 21.45
N ILE A 200 6.87 -11.14 22.20
CA ILE A 200 7.36 -12.52 22.16
C ILE A 200 6.45 -13.49 22.91
N GLY A 201 5.65 -12.99 23.88
CA GLY A 201 4.70 -13.82 24.64
C GLY A 201 5.39 -14.99 25.34
N ASN A 202 4.90 -16.20 25.10
CA ASN A 202 5.37 -17.44 25.74
C ASN A 202 6.64 -18.06 25.12
N TYR A 203 7.42 -17.32 24.34
CA TYR A 203 8.68 -17.84 23.85
C TYR A 203 9.74 -17.78 24.92
N ASP A 204 10.50 -18.86 25.10
CA ASP A 204 11.55 -19.01 26.14
C ASP A 204 12.71 -18.03 25.94
N SER A 205 12.96 -17.57 24.72
CA SER A 205 14.01 -16.60 24.44
C SER A 205 13.73 -15.76 23.18
N GLY A 206 14.27 -14.53 23.13
CA GLY A 206 14.20 -13.69 21.94
C GLY A 206 14.84 -14.32 20.71
N LYS A 207 15.93 -15.08 20.89
CA LYS A 207 16.59 -15.83 19.79
C LYS A 207 15.66 -16.86 19.18
N TRP A 208 14.99 -17.66 20.00
CA TRP A 208 14.03 -18.66 19.53
C TRP A 208 12.82 -18.02 18.87
N TYR A 209 12.30 -16.94 19.40
CA TYR A 209 11.25 -16.17 18.76
C TYR A 209 11.67 -15.74 17.34
N TYR A 210 12.86 -15.12 17.19
CA TYR A 210 13.39 -14.69 15.90
C TYR A 210 13.49 -15.86 14.90
N ILE A 211 14.14 -16.96 15.31
CA ILE A 211 14.33 -18.15 14.45
C ILE A 211 13.00 -18.71 14.00
N LYS A 212 12.05 -18.91 14.91
CA LYS A 212 10.74 -19.49 14.60
C LYS A 212 9.91 -18.58 13.69
N ARG A 213 9.92 -17.27 13.97
CA ARG A 213 9.18 -16.32 13.14
C ARG A 213 9.79 -16.21 11.74
N LEU A 214 11.11 -16.13 11.62
CA LEU A 214 11.79 -16.10 10.34
C LEU A 214 11.52 -17.39 9.55
N ALA A 215 11.70 -18.55 10.16
CA ALA A 215 11.41 -19.84 9.53
C ALA A 215 9.96 -19.94 9.05
N LYS A 216 8.99 -19.47 9.85
CA LYS A 216 7.58 -19.45 9.47
C LYS A 216 7.31 -18.51 8.30
N GLY A 217 7.94 -17.34 8.28
CA GLY A 217 7.82 -16.39 7.16
C GLY A 217 8.36 -16.98 5.86
N ILE A 218 9.56 -17.58 5.90
CA ILE A 218 10.17 -18.24 4.74
C ILE A 218 9.29 -19.43 4.28
N ALA A 219 8.82 -20.26 5.22
CA ALA A 219 7.96 -21.40 4.89
C ALA A 219 6.65 -20.98 4.22
N LYS A 220 6.03 -19.87 4.64
CA LYS A 220 4.84 -19.33 3.98
C LYS A 220 5.13 -18.96 2.53
N ILE A 221 6.25 -18.26 2.27
CA ILE A 221 6.66 -17.89 0.92
C ILE A 221 6.89 -19.16 0.10
N ALA A 222 7.71 -20.08 0.59
CA ALA A 222 8.02 -21.32 -0.12
C ALA A 222 6.77 -22.15 -0.43
N SER A 223 5.83 -22.27 0.53
CA SER A 223 4.58 -22.99 0.32
C SER A 223 3.67 -22.36 -0.72
N ALA A 224 3.66 -21.02 -0.81
CA ALA A 224 2.86 -20.29 -1.78
C ALA A 224 3.34 -20.50 -3.22
N PHE A 225 4.64 -20.67 -3.42
CA PHE A 225 5.25 -20.84 -4.74
C PHE A 225 5.50 -22.30 -5.13
N TYR A 226 5.30 -23.24 -4.22
CA TYR A 226 5.45 -24.68 -4.57
C TYR A 226 4.48 -25.06 -5.72
N PRO A 227 4.93 -25.83 -6.75
CA PRO A 227 6.24 -26.48 -6.92
C PRO A 227 7.28 -25.67 -7.71
N SER A 228 7.08 -24.36 -7.90
CA SER A 228 8.03 -23.49 -8.57
C SER A 228 9.29 -23.25 -7.71
N ASP A 229 10.38 -22.79 -8.35
CA ASP A 229 11.67 -22.50 -7.67
C ASP A 229 11.56 -21.34 -6.65
#